data_3b89fe503e5ea7f6fa0d54f836ca971b
#
_entry.id   3b89fe503e5ea7f6fa0d54f836ca971b
#
_cell.length_a   1.000
_cell.length_b   1.000
_cell.length_c   1.000
_cell.angle_alpha   90.00
_cell.angle_beta   90.00
_cell.angle_gamma   90.00
#
_symmetry.space_group_name_H-M   'P 1'
#
loop_
_entity.id
_entity.type
_entity.pdbx_description
1 polymer ?
#
loop_
_entity_poly.entity_id
_entity_poly.type
_entity_poly.pdbx_seq_one_letter_code
_entity_poly.pdbx_strand_id
1 'polypeptide(L)'
;MSHGSPTSILLNIGHAMDHWILVVFAYSWGVIAGVWGVEWTELTPFNYGALFMFGAGSLVSGRLGDLWGRWIMMVIFFAGMGVSALIIALCTNKWQIGAALTLMGAFASIYHPVGIPMLVQKAKNPGFTIGVNGLAGNMGIAIAAGVSVYIAQRFGWQMAFVIPGVICLISAVAFVMLVPREEEAPAKRKAKMLDLPPAVMARVFGIMTFTAVTGSIIFNFTTNGNGELLRERVKGAVQDPA
;
A
#
# COMPACT_ATOMS: atom_id res chain seq x y z
N MET A 1 -1.86 -5.23 -23.26
CA MET A 1 -2.90 -5.54 -22.27
C MET A 1 -4.00 -4.49 -22.42
N SER A 2 -5.27 -4.89 -22.46
CA SER A 2 -6.39 -3.93 -22.44
C SER A 2 -6.65 -3.52 -20.97
N HIS A 3 -7.14 -2.28 -20.77
CA HIS A 3 -7.47 -1.79 -19.42
C HIS A 3 -8.56 -2.61 -18.71
N GLY A 4 -9.41 -3.31 -19.47
CA GLY A 4 -10.44 -4.22 -18.96
C GLY A 4 -9.98 -5.66 -18.78
N SER A 5 -8.69 -5.99 -18.94
CA SER A 5 -8.23 -7.35 -18.69
C SER A 5 -8.28 -7.68 -17.19
N PRO A 6 -8.58 -8.94 -16.80
CA PRO A 6 -8.57 -9.35 -15.38
C PRO A 6 -7.29 -8.97 -14.66
N THR A 7 -6.14 -9.11 -15.32
CA THR A 7 -4.83 -8.70 -14.76
C THR A 7 -4.79 -7.22 -14.42
N SER A 8 -5.24 -6.34 -15.35
CA SER A 8 -5.23 -4.89 -15.11
C SER A 8 -6.19 -4.51 -13.98
N ILE A 9 -7.39 -5.10 -13.96
CA ILE A 9 -8.39 -4.84 -12.91
C ILE A 9 -7.85 -5.26 -11.55
N LEU A 10 -7.33 -6.48 -11.43
CA LEU A 10 -6.83 -6.99 -10.15
C LEU A 10 -5.59 -6.25 -9.67
N LEU A 11 -4.69 -5.80 -10.56
CA LEU A 11 -3.57 -4.96 -10.16
C LEU A 11 -4.04 -3.57 -9.69
N ASN A 12 -5.06 -2.97 -10.29
CA ASN A 12 -5.63 -1.72 -9.81
C ASN A 12 -6.33 -1.89 -8.44
N ILE A 13 -7.06 -2.99 -8.25
CA ILE A 13 -7.59 -3.36 -6.92
C ILE A 13 -6.44 -3.53 -5.92
N GLY A 14 -5.36 -4.21 -6.33
CA GLY A 14 -4.16 -4.36 -5.49
C GLY A 14 -3.59 -3.03 -5.04
N HIS A 15 -3.48 -2.04 -5.92
CA HIS A 15 -2.99 -0.71 -5.55
C HIS A 15 -3.93 0.02 -4.57
N ALA A 16 -5.24 -0.07 -4.81
CA ALA A 16 -6.21 0.50 -3.89
C ALA A 16 -6.14 -0.17 -2.51
N MET A 17 -6.01 -1.51 -2.45
CA MET A 17 -5.89 -2.26 -1.19
C MET A 17 -4.58 -1.99 -0.47
N ASP A 18 -3.47 -1.87 -1.21
CA ASP A 18 -2.15 -1.52 -0.67
C ASP A 18 -2.22 -0.23 0.15
N HIS A 19 -2.74 0.83 -0.47
CA HIS A 19 -2.88 2.10 0.20
C HIS A 19 -3.98 2.11 1.27
N TRP A 20 -5.13 1.48 1.01
CA TRP A 20 -6.21 1.46 1.99
C TRP A 20 -5.75 0.80 3.29
N ILE A 21 -5.27 -0.44 3.22
CA ILE A 21 -4.93 -1.22 4.42
C ILE A 21 -3.75 -0.60 5.17
N LEU A 22 -2.76 -0.07 4.45
CA LEU A 22 -1.58 0.55 5.06
C LEU A 22 -1.94 1.76 5.96
N VAL A 23 -2.98 2.51 5.62
CA VAL A 23 -3.36 3.72 6.36
C VAL A 23 -4.58 3.52 7.29
N VAL A 24 -5.24 2.35 7.27
CA VAL A 24 -6.39 2.05 8.16
C VAL A 24 -6.06 2.32 9.62
N PHE A 25 -4.87 1.93 10.08
CA PHE A 25 -4.45 2.11 11.47
C PHE A 25 -4.42 3.58 11.86
N ALA A 26 -3.85 4.44 11.01
CA ALA A 26 -3.77 5.87 11.27
C ALA A 26 -5.15 6.55 11.35
N TYR A 27 -6.14 6.05 10.60
CA TYR A 27 -7.50 6.56 10.69
C TYR A 27 -8.33 5.93 11.82
N SER A 28 -7.91 4.76 12.34
CA SER A 28 -8.64 4.01 13.38
C SER A 28 -8.03 4.13 14.78
N TRP A 29 -6.83 4.68 14.92
CA TRP A 29 -6.12 4.71 16.22
C TRP A 29 -6.89 5.41 17.33
N GLY A 30 -7.65 6.48 17.05
CA GLY A 30 -8.51 7.14 18.04
C GLY A 30 -9.60 6.23 18.58
N VAL A 31 -10.19 5.36 17.73
CA VAL A 31 -11.17 4.36 18.18
C VAL A 31 -10.50 3.25 18.97
N ILE A 32 -9.34 2.78 18.53
CA ILE A 32 -8.56 1.74 19.23
C ILE A 32 -8.13 2.26 20.61
N ALA A 33 -7.61 3.47 20.68
CA ALA A 33 -7.19 4.12 21.92
C ALA A 33 -8.34 4.23 22.92
N GLY A 34 -9.52 4.66 22.46
CA GLY A 34 -10.73 4.73 23.29
C GLY A 34 -11.15 3.36 23.85
N VAL A 35 -11.06 2.30 23.03
CA VAL A 35 -11.38 0.91 23.47
C VAL A 35 -10.35 0.39 24.49
N TRP A 36 -9.08 0.73 24.29
CA TRP A 36 -7.99 0.22 25.15
C TRP A 36 -7.71 1.12 26.36
N GLY A 37 -8.37 2.27 26.48
CA GLY A 37 -8.18 3.23 27.57
C GLY A 37 -6.78 3.85 27.60
N VAL A 38 -6.20 4.11 26.42
CA VAL A 38 -4.87 4.73 26.24
C VAL A 38 -4.98 5.98 25.39
N GLU A 39 -3.96 6.85 25.45
CA GLU A 39 -3.88 7.98 24.53
C GLU A 39 -3.51 7.52 23.12
N TRP A 40 -4.14 8.10 22.09
CA TRP A 40 -3.84 7.77 20.71
C TRP A 40 -2.35 7.98 20.33
N THR A 41 -1.69 8.94 20.98
CA THR A 41 -0.26 9.22 20.81
C THR A 41 0.63 8.06 21.24
N GLU A 42 0.16 7.22 22.17
CA GLU A 42 0.88 6.00 22.57
C GLU A 42 0.87 4.92 21.47
N LEU A 43 -0.11 4.96 20.58
CA LEU A 43 -0.26 3.98 19.49
C LEU A 43 0.56 4.38 18.25
N THR A 44 0.81 5.67 18.06
CA THR A 44 1.49 6.20 16.85
C THR A 44 2.84 5.53 16.56
N PRO A 45 3.74 5.28 17.54
CA PRO A 45 5.03 4.66 17.26
C PRO A 45 4.93 3.25 16.70
N PHE A 46 3.85 2.53 16.99
CA PHE A 46 3.66 1.15 16.53
C PHE A 46 3.35 1.05 15.03
N ASN A 47 3.04 2.17 14.37
CA ASN A 47 2.90 2.25 12.91
C ASN A 47 4.25 2.38 12.19
N TYR A 48 5.30 2.83 12.87
CA TYR A 48 6.59 3.08 12.21
C TYR A 48 7.23 1.81 11.65
N GLY A 49 7.01 0.66 12.27
CA GLY A 49 7.46 -0.62 11.75
C GLY A 49 6.86 -0.95 10.38
N ALA A 50 5.56 -0.69 10.19
CA ALA A 50 4.88 -0.87 8.91
C ALA A 50 5.47 0.04 7.83
N LEU A 51 5.64 1.33 8.12
CA LEU A 51 6.18 2.31 7.18
C LEU A 51 7.65 2.00 6.82
N PHE A 52 8.44 1.59 7.80
CA PHE A 52 9.83 1.16 7.57
C PHE A 52 9.89 -0.06 6.64
N MET A 53 9.09 -1.10 6.94
CA MET A 53 9.07 -2.32 6.12
C MET A 53 8.49 -2.08 4.74
N PHE A 54 7.50 -1.20 4.60
CA PHE A 54 6.98 -0.77 3.31
C PHE A 54 8.08 -0.19 2.41
N GLY A 55 8.92 0.70 2.95
CA GLY A 55 10.04 1.29 2.23
C GLY A 55 11.20 0.31 2.02
N ALA A 56 11.79 -0.18 3.10
CA ALA A 56 12.99 -1.05 3.06
C ALA A 56 12.70 -2.40 2.40
N GLY A 57 11.53 -2.99 2.65
CA GLY A 57 11.09 -4.25 2.07
C GLY A 57 10.96 -4.20 0.55
N SER A 58 10.70 -3.02 -0.04
CA SER A 58 10.54 -2.86 -1.48
C SER A 58 11.80 -3.25 -2.27
N LEU A 59 12.99 -3.04 -1.70
CA LEU A 59 14.25 -3.46 -2.31
C LEU A 59 14.33 -4.99 -2.41
N VAL A 60 13.97 -5.68 -1.34
CA VAL A 60 13.94 -7.14 -1.29
C VAL A 60 12.85 -7.68 -2.19
N SER A 61 11.65 -7.13 -2.10
CA SER A 61 10.49 -7.54 -2.88
C SER A 61 10.69 -7.38 -4.39
N GLY A 62 11.34 -6.30 -4.83
CA GLY A 62 11.71 -6.11 -6.22
C GLY A 62 12.65 -7.20 -6.72
N ARG A 63 13.69 -7.51 -5.94
CA ARG A 63 14.64 -8.58 -6.29
C ARG A 63 13.98 -9.95 -6.32
N LEU A 64 13.11 -10.24 -5.35
CA LEU A 64 12.35 -11.50 -5.33
C LEU A 64 11.38 -11.59 -6.51
N GLY A 65 10.74 -10.49 -6.90
CA GLY A 65 9.91 -10.41 -8.10
C GLY A 65 10.65 -10.74 -9.38
N ASP A 66 11.92 -10.33 -9.48
CA ASP A 66 12.76 -10.67 -10.61
C ASP A 66 13.21 -12.16 -10.60
N LEU A 67 13.47 -12.72 -9.41
CA LEU A 67 13.99 -14.09 -9.26
C LEU A 67 12.87 -15.16 -9.30
N TRP A 68 11.77 -14.93 -8.58
CA TRP A 68 10.68 -15.91 -8.41
C TRP A 68 9.58 -15.72 -9.45
N GLY A 69 9.48 -14.51 -10.03
CA GLY A 69 8.40 -14.10 -10.94
C GLY A 69 7.39 -13.18 -10.25
N ARG A 70 6.88 -12.28 -11.04
CA ARG A 70 5.95 -11.23 -10.55
C ARG A 70 4.60 -11.83 -10.17
N TRP A 71 4.17 -12.86 -10.87
CA TRP A 71 2.89 -13.51 -10.59
C TRP A 71 2.83 -14.08 -9.16
N ILE A 72 3.84 -14.87 -8.75
CA ILE A 72 3.86 -15.44 -7.42
C ILE A 72 3.99 -14.37 -6.33
N MET A 73 4.78 -13.33 -6.58
CA MET A 73 4.93 -12.23 -5.64
C MET A 73 3.62 -11.46 -5.45
N MET A 74 2.80 -11.28 -6.50
CA MET A 74 1.48 -10.67 -6.37
C MET A 74 0.47 -11.56 -5.63
N VAL A 75 0.58 -12.88 -5.76
CA VAL A 75 -0.20 -13.82 -4.92
C VAL A 75 0.20 -13.66 -3.45
N ILE A 76 1.52 -13.61 -3.16
CA ILE A 76 2.05 -13.40 -1.81
C ILE A 76 1.60 -12.03 -1.26
N PHE A 77 1.60 -10.99 -2.08
CA PHE A 77 1.08 -9.67 -1.72
C PHE A 77 -0.37 -9.74 -1.25
N PHE A 78 -1.28 -10.22 -2.08
CA PHE A 78 -2.71 -10.26 -1.74
C PHE A 78 -2.99 -11.14 -0.52
N ALA A 79 -2.42 -12.36 -0.49
CA ALA A 79 -2.61 -13.29 0.62
C ALA A 79 -1.99 -12.74 1.91
N GLY A 80 -0.77 -12.21 1.85
CA GLY A 80 -0.05 -11.66 3.00
C GLY A 80 -0.74 -10.42 3.57
N MET A 81 -1.21 -9.49 2.72
CA MET A 81 -1.99 -8.32 3.15
C MET A 81 -3.27 -8.74 3.85
N GLY A 82 -4.02 -9.68 3.24
CA GLY A 82 -5.27 -10.17 3.80
C GLY A 82 -5.06 -10.88 5.15
N VAL A 83 -4.11 -11.80 5.24
CA VAL A 83 -3.80 -12.52 6.49
C VAL A 83 -3.31 -11.56 7.57
N SER A 84 -2.41 -10.62 7.25
CA SER A 84 -1.92 -9.64 8.21
C SER A 84 -3.04 -8.76 8.76
N ALA A 85 -3.98 -8.34 7.91
CA ALA A 85 -5.14 -7.56 8.34
C ALA A 85 -6.04 -8.35 9.31
N LEU A 86 -6.25 -9.65 9.06
CA LEU A 86 -6.99 -10.51 9.99
C LEU A 86 -6.23 -10.72 11.31
N ILE A 87 -4.90 -10.86 11.28
CA ILE A 87 -4.08 -10.94 12.48
C ILE A 87 -4.18 -9.65 13.29
N ILE A 88 -4.14 -8.47 12.66
CA ILE A 88 -4.30 -7.18 13.33
C ILE A 88 -5.64 -7.13 14.07
N ALA A 89 -6.71 -7.58 13.45
CA ALA A 89 -8.05 -7.61 14.06
C ALA A 89 -8.15 -8.50 15.33
N LEU A 90 -7.22 -9.44 15.50
CA LEU A 90 -7.14 -10.32 16.67
C LEU A 90 -6.23 -9.77 17.78
N CYS A 91 -5.51 -8.66 17.54
CA CYS A 91 -4.60 -8.08 18.50
C CYS A 91 -5.35 -7.49 19.71
N THR A 92 -4.81 -7.70 20.90
CA THR A 92 -5.38 -7.24 22.18
C THR A 92 -4.53 -6.19 22.90
N ASN A 93 -3.34 -5.90 22.37
CA ASN A 93 -2.42 -4.89 22.93
C ASN A 93 -1.54 -4.26 21.86
N LYS A 94 -0.91 -3.14 22.24
CA LYS A 94 -0.10 -2.30 21.34
C LYS A 94 1.13 -3.01 20.75
N TRP A 95 1.73 -3.96 21.46
CA TRP A 95 2.90 -4.70 20.98
C TRP A 95 2.53 -5.71 19.87
N GLN A 96 1.41 -6.42 20.08
CA GLN A 96 0.89 -7.33 19.06
C GLN A 96 0.50 -6.57 17.78
N ILE A 97 -0.20 -5.44 17.94
CA ILE A 97 -0.63 -4.65 16.78
C ILE A 97 0.58 -4.07 16.03
N GLY A 98 1.61 -3.60 16.74
CA GLY A 98 2.85 -3.11 16.12
C GLY A 98 3.60 -4.19 15.35
N ALA A 99 3.71 -5.40 15.91
CA ALA A 99 4.31 -6.54 15.20
C ALA A 99 3.51 -6.94 13.96
N ALA A 100 2.17 -7.01 14.07
CA ALA A 100 1.29 -7.36 12.96
C ALA A 100 1.27 -6.28 11.87
N LEU A 101 1.31 -4.99 12.24
CA LEU A 101 1.46 -3.88 11.30
C LEU A 101 2.81 -3.94 10.57
N THR A 102 3.89 -4.26 11.28
CA THR A 102 5.23 -4.44 10.68
C THR A 102 5.23 -5.58 9.65
N LEU A 103 4.59 -6.70 9.97
CA LEU A 103 4.39 -7.80 9.04
C LEU A 103 3.58 -7.38 7.81
N MET A 104 2.50 -6.62 8.02
CA MET A 104 1.68 -6.08 6.96
C MET A 104 2.49 -5.16 6.02
N GLY A 105 3.33 -4.28 6.58
CA GLY A 105 4.22 -3.41 5.81
C GLY A 105 5.20 -4.20 4.93
N ALA A 106 5.68 -5.36 5.40
CA ALA A 106 6.53 -6.24 4.60
C ALA A 106 5.78 -6.78 3.37
N PHE A 107 4.51 -7.17 3.48
CA PHE A 107 3.72 -7.60 2.33
C PHE A 107 3.30 -6.42 1.44
N ALA A 108 2.95 -5.28 2.00
CA ALA A 108 2.64 -4.05 1.27
C ALA A 108 3.82 -3.61 0.38
N SER A 109 5.06 -3.80 0.84
CA SER A 109 6.28 -3.45 0.08
C SER A 109 6.40 -4.13 -1.29
N ILE A 110 5.58 -5.15 -1.56
CA ILE A 110 5.64 -5.94 -2.80
C ILE A 110 4.99 -5.20 -3.96
N TYR A 111 3.91 -4.45 -3.72
CA TYR A 111 3.09 -3.94 -4.81
C TYR A 111 3.85 -3.04 -5.79
N HIS A 112 4.52 -2.03 -5.29
CA HIS A 112 5.17 -1.02 -6.14
C HIS A 112 6.28 -1.59 -7.04
N PRO A 113 7.26 -2.36 -6.54
CA PRO A 113 8.32 -2.89 -7.37
C PRO A 113 7.90 -4.08 -8.24
N VAL A 114 6.77 -4.72 -7.96
CA VAL A 114 6.34 -5.94 -8.68
C VAL A 114 5.07 -5.69 -9.50
N GLY A 115 4.04 -5.12 -8.90
CA GLY A 115 2.73 -4.93 -9.53
C GLY A 115 2.76 -3.89 -10.65
N ILE A 116 3.41 -2.73 -10.43
CA ILE A 116 3.51 -1.68 -11.46
C ILE A 116 4.28 -2.18 -12.69
N PRO A 117 5.49 -2.77 -12.57
CA PRO A 117 6.16 -3.36 -13.72
C PRO A 117 5.36 -4.47 -14.42
N MET A 118 4.62 -5.30 -13.67
CA MET A 118 3.75 -6.31 -14.25
C MET A 118 2.61 -5.66 -15.07
N LEU A 119 2.05 -4.57 -14.57
CA LEU A 119 0.96 -3.83 -15.22
C LEU A 119 1.41 -3.19 -16.54
N VAL A 120 2.59 -2.54 -16.56
CA VAL A 120 3.07 -1.78 -17.71
C VAL A 120 3.74 -2.63 -18.77
N GLN A 121 4.25 -3.82 -18.43
CA GLN A 121 5.02 -4.68 -19.32
C GLN A 121 4.34 -4.98 -20.67
N LYS A 122 3.01 -5.11 -20.69
CA LYS A 122 2.22 -5.39 -21.88
C LYS A 122 1.23 -4.26 -22.21
N ALA A 123 1.41 -3.09 -21.62
CA ALA A 123 0.52 -1.95 -21.83
C ALA A 123 0.76 -1.31 -23.22
N LYS A 124 -0.33 -1.04 -23.95
CA LYS A 124 -0.25 -0.29 -25.22
C LYS A 124 0.09 1.18 -25.01
N ASN A 125 -0.38 1.76 -23.90
CA ASN A 125 -0.10 3.12 -23.48
C ASN A 125 0.34 3.11 -22.01
N PRO A 126 1.64 2.98 -21.72
CA PRO A 126 2.16 2.90 -20.34
C PRO A 126 1.78 4.11 -19.48
N GLY A 127 1.84 5.33 -20.01
CA GLY A 127 1.51 6.55 -19.28
C GLY A 127 0.07 6.57 -18.78
N PHE A 128 -0.89 6.28 -19.67
CA PHE A 128 -2.30 6.17 -19.29
C PHE A 128 -2.53 5.04 -18.28
N THR A 129 -1.90 3.89 -18.48
CA THR A 129 -2.01 2.74 -17.58
C THR A 129 -1.52 3.07 -16.17
N ILE A 130 -0.38 3.75 -16.05
CA ILE A 130 0.15 4.23 -14.75
C ILE A 130 -0.79 5.27 -14.14
N GLY A 131 -1.35 6.18 -14.96
CA GLY A 131 -2.31 7.18 -14.48
C GLY A 131 -3.56 6.56 -13.87
N VAL A 132 -4.16 5.56 -14.53
CA VAL A 132 -5.32 4.81 -13.99
C VAL A 132 -4.94 4.06 -12.72
N ASN A 133 -3.75 3.45 -12.70
CA ASN A 133 -3.26 2.76 -11.51
C ASN A 133 -3.00 3.72 -10.34
N GLY A 134 -2.44 4.90 -10.59
CA GLY A 134 -2.27 5.95 -9.59
C GLY A 134 -3.61 6.44 -9.03
N LEU A 135 -4.63 6.60 -9.89
CA LEU A 135 -5.99 6.91 -9.45
C LEU A 135 -6.54 5.84 -8.51
N ALA A 136 -6.34 4.56 -8.82
CA ALA A 136 -6.78 3.46 -7.96
C ALA A 136 -6.12 3.51 -6.57
N GLY A 137 -4.80 3.78 -6.50
CA GLY A 137 -4.08 3.95 -5.22
C GLY A 137 -4.64 5.13 -4.41
N ASN A 138 -4.85 6.29 -5.03
CA ASN A 138 -5.42 7.46 -4.37
C ASN A 138 -6.86 7.21 -3.88
N MET A 139 -7.66 6.45 -4.62
CA MET A 139 -8.99 6.00 -4.17
C MET A 139 -8.91 5.13 -2.93
N GLY A 140 -7.87 4.28 -2.81
CA GLY A 140 -7.62 3.50 -1.60
C GLY A 140 -7.44 4.38 -0.36
N ILE A 141 -6.66 5.46 -0.47
CA ILE A 141 -6.48 6.44 0.62
C ILE A 141 -7.79 7.15 0.95
N ALA A 142 -8.54 7.59 -0.07
CA ALA A 142 -9.80 8.28 0.11
C ALA A 142 -10.85 7.39 0.81
N ILE A 143 -10.94 6.11 0.41
CA ILE A 143 -11.79 5.12 1.06
C ILE A 143 -11.35 4.91 2.51
N ALA A 144 -10.05 4.78 2.77
CA ALA A 144 -9.53 4.61 4.12
C ALA A 144 -9.95 5.75 5.05
N ALA A 145 -9.85 6.99 4.60
CA ALA A 145 -10.18 8.16 5.41
C ALA A 145 -11.65 8.21 5.85
N GLY A 146 -12.58 7.85 4.96
CA GLY A 146 -14.02 7.91 5.25
C GLY A 146 -14.59 6.59 5.75
N VAL A 147 -14.38 5.53 4.97
CA VAL A 147 -15.02 4.22 5.19
C VAL A 147 -14.45 3.51 6.42
N SER A 148 -13.11 3.55 6.61
CA SER A 148 -12.50 2.85 7.77
C SER A 148 -12.92 3.47 9.10
N VAL A 149 -13.00 4.80 9.18
CA VAL A 149 -13.46 5.49 10.38
C VAL A 149 -14.92 5.13 10.68
N TYR A 150 -15.77 5.18 9.67
CA TYR A 150 -17.19 4.80 9.81
C TYR A 150 -17.35 3.35 10.28
N ILE A 151 -16.63 2.43 9.65
CA ILE A 151 -16.67 1.00 10.04
C ILE A 151 -16.16 0.83 11.47
N ALA A 152 -15.01 1.46 11.82
CA ALA A 152 -14.43 1.34 13.14
C ALA A 152 -15.37 1.84 14.25
N GLN A 153 -16.07 2.94 14.02
CA GLN A 153 -17.01 3.51 14.98
C GLN A 153 -18.30 2.71 15.10
N ARG A 154 -18.79 2.15 13.98
CA ARG A 154 -20.12 1.50 13.95
C ARG A 154 -20.07 0.02 14.29
N PHE A 155 -19.01 -0.68 13.86
CA PHE A 155 -18.89 -2.14 13.92
C PHE A 155 -17.67 -2.62 14.73
N GLY A 156 -16.91 -1.69 15.31
CA GLY A 156 -15.66 -1.97 15.99
C GLY A 156 -14.45 -1.82 15.08
N TRP A 157 -13.33 -1.40 15.66
CA TRP A 157 -12.08 -1.12 14.92
C TRP A 157 -11.53 -2.36 14.20
N GLN A 158 -11.80 -3.56 14.69
CA GLN A 158 -11.40 -4.83 14.10
C GLN A 158 -11.97 -4.97 12.68
N MET A 159 -13.25 -4.58 12.50
CA MET A 159 -13.92 -4.68 11.20
C MET A 159 -13.32 -3.78 10.14
N ALA A 160 -12.69 -2.67 10.54
CA ALA A 160 -11.95 -1.81 9.61
C ALA A 160 -10.75 -2.51 8.97
N PHE A 161 -10.21 -3.55 9.60
CA PHE A 161 -9.16 -4.42 9.05
C PHE A 161 -9.72 -5.69 8.41
N VAL A 162 -10.74 -6.30 9.03
CA VAL A 162 -11.34 -7.56 8.52
C VAL A 162 -11.90 -7.37 7.11
N ILE A 163 -12.67 -6.29 6.89
CA ILE A 163 -13.33 -6.08 5.58
C ILE A 163 -12.32 -5.97 4.45
N PRO A 164 -11.35 -5.04 4.45
CA PRO A 164 -10.36 -4.98 3.37
C PRO A 164 -9.44 -6.21 3.36
N GLY A 165 -9.18 -6.84 4.50
CA GLY A 165 -8.42 -8.10 4.58
C GLY A 165 -9.10 -9.24 3.81
N VAL A 166 -10.40 -9.41 3.97
CA VAL A 166 -11.19 -10.41 3.22
C VAL A 166 -11.21 -10.07 1.73
N ILE A 167 -11.34 -8.80 1.36
CA ILE A 167 -11.26 -8.37 -0.05
C ILE A 167 -9.90 -8.76 -0.65
N CYS A 168 -8.80 -8.59 0.09
CA CYS A 168 -7.48 -9.04 -0.36
C CYS A 168 -7.41 -10.55 -0.56
N LEU A 169 -7.96 -11.36 0.37
CA LEU A 169 -7.97 -12.82 0.22
C LEU A 169 -8.80 -13.28 -0.98
N ILE A 170 -9.96 -12.68 -1.18
CA ILE A 170 -10.78 -12.94 -2.38
C ILE A 170 -10.00 -12.54 -3.65
N SER A 171 -9.31 -11.41 -3.62
CA SER A 171 -8.47 -10.94 -4.73
C SER A 171 -7.29 -11.87 -4.99
N ALA A 172 -6.70 -12.48 -3.94
CA ALA A 172 -5.66 -13.50 -4.10
C ALA A 172 -6.18 -14.72 -4.86
N VAL A 173 -7.35 -15.24 -4.49
CA VAL A 173 -8.00 -16.36 -5.18
C VAL A 173 -8.32 -15.98 -6.62
N ALA A 174 -8.93 -14.83 -6.85
CA ALA A 174 -9.26 -14.34 -8.19
C ALA A 174 -7.99 -14.16 -9.05
N PHE A 175 -6.89 -13.66 -8.44
CA PHE A 175 -5.62 -13.50 -9.13
C PHE A 175 -5.04 -14.85 -9.59
N VAL A 176 -5.06 -15.86 -8.72
CA VAL A 176 -4.62 -17.21 -9.06
C VAL A 176 -5.44 -17.81 -10.19
N MET A 177 -6.76 -17.58 -10.18
CA MET A 177 -7.68 -18.18 -11.16
C MET A 177 -7.70 -17.46 -12.52
N LEU A 178 -7.54 -16.13 -12.52
CA LEU A 178 -7.81 -15.32 -13.71
C LEU A 178 -6.55 -14.73 -14.35
N VAL A 179 -5.43 -14.66 -13.64
CA VAL A 179 -4.20 -14.07 -14.16
C VAL A 179 -3.24 -15.18 -14.61
N PRO A 180 -2.87 -15.22 -15.91
CA PRO A 180 -1.96 -16.23 -16.40
C PRO A 180 -0.59 -16.08 -15.77
N ARG A 181 0.03 -17.22 -15.43
CA ARG A 181 1.41 -17.25 -14.93
C ARG A 181 2.39 -16.78 -15.99
N GLU A 182 3.48 -16.22 -15.55
CA GLU A 182 4.63 -15.91 -16.41
C GLU A 182 5.31 -17.22 -16.82
N GLU A 183 5.72 -17.32 -18.09
CA GLU A 183 6.48 -18.48 -18.58
C GLU A 183 7.86 -18.54 -17.94
N GLU A 184 8.49 -17.36 -17.75
CA GLU A 184 9.81 -17.21 -17.14
C GLU A 184 9.88 -15.99 -16.23
N ALA A 185 10.57 -16.13 -15.09
CA ALA A 185 10.85 -15.01 -14.21
C ALA A 185 11.71 -13.95 -14.92
N PRO A 186 11.54 -12.65 -14.64
CA PRO A 186 12.25 -11.57 -15.32
C PRO A 186 13.76 -11.73 -15.37
N ALA A 187 14.39 -12.19 -14.29
CA ALA A 187 15.85 -12.40 -14.23
C ALA A 187 16.38 -13.51 -15.17
N LYS A 188 15.50 -14.42 -15.60
CA LYS A 188 15.85 -15.50 -16.55
C LYS A 188 15.68 -15.09 -18.01
N ARG A 189 14.96 -14.00 -18.27
CA ARG A 189 14.75 -13.49 -19.63
C ARG A 189 16.04 -12.89 -20.15
N LYS A 190 16.41 -13.21 -21.39
CA LYS A 190 17.50 -12.53 -22.11
C LYS A 190 17.07 -11.09 -22.41
N ALA A 191 17.20 -10.20 -21.45
CA ALA A 191 16.97 -8.78 -21.67
C ALA A 191 18.15 -8.21 -22.43
N LYS A 192 17.87 -7.40 -23.49
CA LYS A 192 18.89 -6.57 -24.12
C LYS A 192 19.25 -5.49 -23.10
N MET A 193 20.36 -5.72 -22.37
CA MET A 193 20.85 -4.71 -21.44
C MET A 193 21.26 -3.46 -22.25
N LEU A 194 20.72 -2.32 -21.88
CA LEU A 194 21.22 -1.04 -22.34
C LEU A 194 22.62 -0.86 -21.73
N ASP A 195 23.62 -0.87 -22.56
CA ASP A 195 25.00 -0.58 -22.15
C ASP A 195 25.15 0.94 -22.02
N LEU A 196 24.86 1.45 -20.83
CA LEU A 196 24.97 2.88 -20.53
C LEU A 196 26.29 3.13 -19.78
N PRO A 197 27.01 4.23 -20.13
CA PRO A 197 28.19 4.62 -19.37
C PRO A 197 27.87 4.74 -17.87
N PRO A 198 28.79 4.29 -16.98
CA PRO A 198 28.56 4.32 -15.53
C PRO A 198 28.17 5.70 -14.99
N ALA A 199 28.73 6.79 -15.55
CA ALA A 199 28.39 8.16 -15.19
C ALA A 199 26.93 8.52 -15.53
N VAL A 200 26.41 8.02 -16.66
CA VAL A 200 24.99 8.22 -17.04
C VAL A 200 24.08 7.42 -16.10
N MET A 201 24.42 6.17 -15.80
CA MET A 201 23.68 5.36 -14.83
C MET A 201 23.63 6.02 -13.45
N ALA A 202 24.77 6.49 -12.94
CA ALA A 202 24.84 7.18 -11.65
C ALA A 202 23.99 8.46 -11.64
N ARG A 203 24.01 9.25 -12.72
CA ARG A 203 23.19 10.46 -12.85
C ARG A 203 21.69 10.12 -12.86
N VAL A 204 21.27 9.15 -13.67
CA VAL A 204 19.86 8.71 -13.73
C VAL A 204 19.40 8.20 -12.38
N PHE A 205 20.19 7.34 -11.73
CA PHE A 205 19.90 6.83 -10.39
C PHE A 205 19.79 7.97 -9.36
N GLY A 206 20.70 8.93 -9.37
CA GLY A 206 20.67 10.09 -8.48
C GLY A 206 19.42 10.94 -8.67
N ILE A 207 19.05 11.26 -9.92
CA ILE A 207 17.83 12.01 -10.22
C ILE A 207 16.59 11.26 -9.78
N MET A 208 16.49 9.97 -10.08
CA MET A 208 15.35 9.13 -9.67
C MET A 208 15.22 9.06 -8.15
N THR A 209 16.34 8.86 -7.43
CA THR A 209 16.36 8.82 -5.97
C THR A 209 15.93 10.15 -5.37
N PHE A 210 16.48 11.26 -5.85
CA PHE A 210 16.11 12.61 -5.39
C PHE A 210 14.62 12.88 -5.60
N THR A 211 14.10 12.57 -6.79
CA THR A 211 12.67 12.76 -7.12
C THR A 211 11.77 11.88 -6.25
N ALA A 212 12.16 10.61 -6.04
CA ALA A 212 11.39 9.70 -5.20
C ALA A 212 11.36 10.15 -3.73
N VAL A 213 12.50 10.57 -3.17
CA VAL A 213 12.59 11.07 -1.79
C VAL A 213 11.76 12.35 -1.63
N THR A 214 11.91 13.31 -2.53
CA THR A 214 11.16 14.58 -2.48
C THR A 214 9.66 14.33 -2.63
N GLY A 215 9.26 13.49 -3.59
CA GLY A 215 7.87 13.11 -3.78
C GLY A 215 7.28 12.40 -2.56
N SER A 216 8.04 11.49 -1.93
CA SER A 216 7.62 10.80 -0.71
C SER A 216 7.45 11.74 0.48
N ILE A 217 8.34 12.71 0.66
CA ILE A 217 8.24 13.73 1.71
C ILE A 217 6.96 14.56 1.52
N ILE A 218 6.73 15.07 0.31
CA ILE A 218 5.55 15.87 -0.02
C ILE A 218 4.28 15.05 0.18
N PHE A 219 4.25 13.80 -0.31
CA PHE A 219 3.12 12.89 -0.16
C PHE A 219 2.80 12.63 1.32
N ASN A 220 3.80 12.27 2.12
CA ASN A 220 3.61 12.02 3.54
C ASN A 220 3.13 13.27 4.30
N PHE A 221 3.72 14.42 3.99
CA PHE A 221 3.31 15.68 4.62
C PHE A 221 1.86 16.03 4.28
N THR A 222 1.47 15.93 3.01
CA THR A 222 0.10 16.24 2.58
C THR A 222 -0.92 15.22 3.08
N THR A 223 -0.57 13.93 3.12
CA THR A 223 -1.51 12.89 3.54
C THR A 223 -1.72 12.86 5.06
N ASN A 224 -0.65 13.05 5.83
CA ASN A 224 -0.72 12.97 7.30
C ASN A 224 -0.89 14.35 7.96
N GLY A 225 -0.35 15.43 7.36
CA GLY A 225 -0.40 16.77 7.94
C GLY A 225 -1.72 17.51 7.70
N ASN A 226 -2.33 17.33 6.53
CA ASN A 226 -3.55 18.08 6.16
C ASN A 226 -4.75 17.76 7.06
N GLY A 227 -4.86 16.53 7.57
CA GLY A 227 -5.96 16.14 8.46
C GLY A 227 -5.98 16.96 9.76
N GLU A 228 -4.82 17.18 10.36
CA GLU A 228 -4.69 17.93 11.61
C GLU A 228 -4.84 19.45 11.39
N LEU A 229 -4.25 19.97 10.32
CA LEU A 229 -4.43 21.36 9.91
C LEU A 229 -5.90 21.71 9.64
N LEU A 230 -6.62 20.84 8.94
CA LEU A 230 -8.06 21.03 8.70
C LEU A 230 -8.86 20.97 9.99
N ARG A 231 -8.53 20.04 10.89
CA ARG A 231 -9.21 19.90 12.19
C ARG A 231 -9.01 21.15 13.06
N GLU A 232 -7.82 21.72 13.12
CA GLU A 232 -7.54 22.96 13.85
C GLU A 232 -8.28 24.15 13.24
N ARG A 233 -8.25 24.31 11.92
CA ARG A 233 -8.92 25.41 11.23
C ARG A 233 -10.45 25.33 11.31
N VAL A 234 -11.02 24.13 11.21
CA VAL A 234 -12.48 23.94 11.33
C VAL A 234 -12.93 24.19 12.78
N LYS A 235 -12.16 23.80 13.79
CA LYS A 235 -12.45 24.15 15.18
C LYS A 235 -12.48 25.67 15.39
N GLY A 236 -11.54 26.41 14.81
CA GLY A 236 -11.53 27.87 14.84
C GLY A 236 -12.73 28.50 14.15
N ALA A 237 -13.14 27.98 12.99
CA ALA A 237 -14.27 28.49 12.22
C ALA A 237 -15.64 28.19 12.87
N VAL A 238 -15.75 27.11 13.67
CA VAL A 238 -16.99 26.75 14.39
C VAL A 238 -17.11 27.47 15.72
N GLN A 239 -15.99 27.96 16.29
CA GLN A 239 -15.97 28.70 17.56
C GLN A 239 -16.16 30.21 17.40
N ASP A 240 -16.17 30.76 16.19
CA ASP A 240 -16.43 32.17 15.91
C ASP A 240 -17.68 32.30 15.00
N PRO A 241 -18.89 32.17 15.55
CA PRO A 241 -20.12 32.56 14.87
C PRO A 241 -20.23 34.08 15.00
N ALA A 242 -19.77 34.82 13.94
CA ALA A 242 -20.04 36.23 13.80
C ALA A 242 -21.54 36.54 13.71
#